data_fea4b6feea3f637f5e9734d173fcb995
#
_entry.id   fea4b6feea3f637f5e9734d173fcb995
#
_cell.length_a   1.000
_cell.length_b   1.000
_cell.length_c   1.000
_cell.angle_alpha   90.00
_cell.angle_beta   90.00
_cell.angle_gamma   90.00
#
_symmetry.space_group_name_H-M   'P 1'
#
loop_
_entity.id
_entity.type
_entity.pdbx_description
1 polymer ?
#
loop_
_entity_poly.entity_id
_entity_poly.type
_entity_poly.pdbx_seq_one_letter_code
_entity_poly.pdbx_strand_id
1 'polypeptide(L)'
;MSKKVLAIFFAVLAAGLYAINIPLSKLLLNYIEPTMMASFLYLGAGLGIGIVFLVTRKKTKASGEKITKKDMPNVIGMIILDIIAPILLMFGLLDSASSNASLLNNFEIVCTALIALFVFKEVVSKKMWIAI
;
A
#
# COMPACT_ATOMS: atom_id res chain seq x y z
N MET A 1 -7.20 -11.60 -25.52
CA MET A 1 -6.79 -10.28 -24.98
C MET A 1 -5.27 -10.20 -24.94
N SER A 2 -4.69 -9.10 -25.42
CA SER A 2 -3.24 -8.88 -25.29
C SER A 2 -2.86 -8.83 -23.81
N LYS A 3 -1.69 -9.38 -23.43
CA LYS A 3 -1.18 -9.34 -22.05
C LYS A 3 -1.15 -7.91 -21.49
N LYS A 4 -0.92 -6.90 -22.35
CA LYS A 4 -0.94 -5.48 -21.99
C LYS A 4 -2.34 -4.99 -21.58
N VAL A 5 -3.37 -5.37 -22.32
CA VAL A 5 -4.77 -4.98 -22.02
C VAL A 5 -5.23 -5.59 -20.70
N LEU A 6 -4.86 -6.84 -20.44
CA LEU A 6 -5.16 -7.50 -19.17
C LEU A 6 -4.47 -6.83 -17.99
N ALA A 7 -3.21 -6.43 -18.15
CA ALA A 7 -2.46 -5.72 -17.10
C ALA A 7 -3.09 -4.34 -16.81
N ILE A 8 -3.48 -3.59 -17.84
CA ILE A 8 -4.17 -2.30 -17.68
C ILE A 8 -5.51 -2.49 -16.97
N PHE A 9 -6.29 -3.50 -17.36
CA PHE A 9 -7.57 -3.80 -16.71
C PHE A 9 -7.40 -4.07 -15.21
N PHE A 10 -6.43 -4.91 -14.83
CA PHE A 10 -6.17 -5.19 -13.42
C PHE A 10 -5.63 -3.97 -12.67
N ALA A 11 -4.83 -3.12 -13.31
CA ALA A 11 -4.36 -1.88 -12.70
C ALA A 11 -5.51 -0.90 -12.40
N VAL A 12 -6.43 -0.72 -13.35
CA VAL A 12 -7.62 0.13 -13.17
C VAL A 12 -8.54 -0.45 -12.10
N LEU A 13 -8.75 -1.77 -12.10
CA LEU A 13 -9.55 -2.44 -11.08
C LEU A 13 -8.95 -2.27 -9.69
N ALA A 14 -7.64 -2.45 -9.54
CA ALA A 14 -6.93 -2.26 -8.28
C ALA A 14 -7.06 -0.80 -7.79
N ALA A 15 -6.87 0.18 -8.67
CA ALA A 15 -7.04 1.60 -8.34
C ALA A 15 -8.46 1.91 -7.88
N GLY A 16 -9.48 1.36 -8.56
CA GLY A 16 -10.89 1.51 -8.17
C GLY A 16 -11.19 0.91 -6.79
N LEU A 17 -10.71 -0.29 -6.52
CA LEU A 17 -10.85 -0.94 -5.21
C LEU A 17 -10.14 -0.16 -4.11
N TYR A 18 -8.95 0.38 -4.41
CA TYR A 18 -8.20 1.22 -3.48
C TYR A 18 -8.93 2.54 -3.15
N ALA A 19 -9.53 3.16 -4.16
CA ALA A 19 -10.28 4.41 -3.97
C ALA A 19 -11.49 4.27 -3.04
N ILE A 20 -12.12 3.08 -3.01
CA ILE A 20 -13.27 2.78 -2.13
C ILE A 20 -12.82 2.56 -0.68
N ASN A 21 -11.56 2.22 -0.45
CA ASN A 21 -11.06 1.84 0.89
C ASN A 21 -11.28 2.96 1.93
N ILE A 22 -10.88 4.20 1.64
CA ILE A 22 -10.96 5.32 2.60
C ILE A 22 -12.41 5.68 2.96
N PRO A 23 -13.33 5.88 2.00
CA PRO A 23 -14.74 6.14 2.32
C PRO A 23 -15.39 5.00 3.10
N LEU A 24 -15.11 3.75 2.73
CA LEU A 24 -15.67 2.59 3.41
C LEU A 24 -15.11 2.45 4.84
N SER A 25 -13.80 2.67 5.02
CA SER A 25 -13.18 2.69 6.34
C SER A 25 -13.77 3.76 7.23
N LYS A 26 -14.05 4.96 6.69
CA LYS A 26 -14.70 6.04 7.45
C LYS A 26 -16.09 5.66 7.93
N LEU A 27 -16.88 4.98 7.12
CA LEU A 27 -18.21 4.50 7.52
C LEU A 27 -18.11 3.43 8.61
N LEU A 28 -17.17 2.50 8.49
CA LEU A 28 -16.98 1.41 9.45
C LEU A 28 -16.42 1.91 10.80
N LEU A 29 -15.61 2.98 10.80
CA LEU A 29 -15.09 3.60 12.03
C LEU A 29 -16.18 4.16 12.96
N ASN A 30 -17.41 4.32 12.50
CA ASN A 30 -18.53 4.64 13.36
C ASN A 30 -18.96 3.46 14.26
N TYR A 31 -18.54 2.24 13.91
CA TYR A 31 -18.96 1.00 14.59
C TYR A 31 -17.79 0.22 15.17
N ILE A 32 -16.57 0.46 14.71
CA ILE A 32 -15.39 -0.32 15.04
C ILE A 32 -14.25 0.63 15.43
N GLU A 33 -13.48 0.27 16.45
CA GLU A 33 -12.33 1.05 16.89
C GLU A 33 -11.23 1.11 15.81
N PRO A 34 -10.47 2.24 15.72
CA PRO A 34 -9.43 2.44 14.69
C PRO A 34 -8.40 1.33 14.63
N THR A 35 -7.95 0.85 15.78
CA THR A 35 -6.95 -0.23 15.86
C THR A 35 -7.49 -1.55 15.34
N MET A 36 -8.74 -1.88 15.67
CA MET A 36 -9.42 -3.06 15.13
C MET A 36 -9.59 -2.95 13.62
N MET A 37 -9.99 -1.79 13.13
CA MET A 37 -10.17 -1.55 11.71
C MET A 37 -8.87 -1.75 10.92
N ALA A 38 -7.75 -1.18 11.42
CA ALA A 38 -6.43 -1.40 10.83
C ALA A 38 -6.06 -2.89 10.81
N SER A 39 -6.33 -3.59 11.92
CA SER A 39 -6.04 -5.03 12.03
C SER A 39 -6.82 -5.86 11.02
N PHE A 40 -8.11 -5.58 10.82
CA PHE A 40 -8.94 -6.28 9.82
C PHE A 40 -8.47 -6.04 8.39
N LEU A 41 -8.05 -4.81 8.06
CA LEU A 41 -7.50 -4.50 6.73
C LEU A 41 -6.24 -5.32 6.45
N TYR A 42 -5.33 -5.42 7.42
CA TYR A 42 -4.11 -6.21 7.25
C TYR A 42 -4.35 -7.71 7.23
N LEU A 43 -5.26 -8.22 8.06
CA LEU A 43 -5.68 -9.62 8.01
C LEU A 43 -6.28 -9.96 6.64
N GLY A 44 -7.17 -9.11 6.12
CA GLY A 44 -7.75 -9.29 4.80
C GLY A 44 -6.71 -9.29 3.69
N ALA A 45 -5.78 -8.33 3.71
CA ALA A 45 -4.68 -8.26 2.75
C ALA A 45 -3.75 -9.48 2.85
N GLY A 46 -3.39 -9.88 4.07
CA GLY A 46 -2.54 -11.04 4.32
C GLY A 46 -3.17 -12.35 3.84
N LEU A 47 -4.45 -12.56 4.12
CA LEU A 47 -5.21 -13.71 3.62
C LEU A 47 -5.30 -13.70 2.08
N GLY A 48 -5.58 -12.55 1.48
CA GLY A 48 -5.64 -12.40 0.02
C GLY A 48 -4.32 -12.75 -0.65
N ILE A 49 -3.22 -12.17 -0.18
CA ILE A 49 -1.87 -12.47 -0.70
C ILE A 49 -1.51 -13.94 -0.43
N GLY A 50 -1.85 -14.46 0.75
CA GLY A 50 -1.61 -15.87 1.12
C GLY A 50 -2.28 -16.83 0.15
N ILE A 51 -3.55 -16.60 -0.20
CA ILE A 51 -4.29 -17.41 -1.17
C ILE A 51 -3.64 -17.33 -2.55
N VAL A 52 -3.32 -16.12 -3.03
CA VAL A 52 -2.63 -15.92 -4.31
C VAL A 52 -1.29 -16.65 -4.32
N PHE A 53 -0.50 -16.55 -3.25
CA PHE A 53 0.77 -17.26 -3.12
C PHE A 53 0.59 -18.77 -3.21
N LEU A 54 -0.38 -19.34 -2.49
CA LEU A 54 -0.65 -20.79 -2.52
C LEU A 54 -1.04 -21.28 -3.92
N VAL A 55 -1.85 -20.50 -4.63
CA VAL A 55 -2.30 -20.85 -5.99
C VAL A 55 -1.16 -20.70 -7.01
N THR A 56 -0.33 -19.68 -6.87
CA THR A 56 0.74 -19.37 -7.85
C THR A 56 2.05 -20.08 -7.55
N ARG A 57 2.25 -20.57 -6.32
CA ARG A 57 3.48 -21.21 -5.86
C ARG A 57 4.01 -22.31 -6.78
N LYS A 58 3.11 -23.10 -7.41
CA LYS A 58 3.49 -24.18 -8.32
C LYS A 58 3.97 -23.67 -9.70
N LYS A 59 3.59 -22.44 -10.09
CA LYS A 59 3.93 -21.87 -11.40
C LYS A 59 5.13 -20.94 -11.35
N THR A 60 5.40 -20.36 -10.20
CA THR A 60 6.52 -19.43 -10.02
C THR A 60 7.71 -20.23 -9.48
N LYS A 61 8.65 -20.61 -10.35
CA LYS A 61 9.99 -20.94 -9.90
C LYS A 61 10.49 -19.69 -9.19
N ALA A 62 10.75 -19.81 -7.88
CA ALA A 62 11.24 -18.73 -7.06
C ALA A 62 12.56 -18.19 -7.63
N SER A 63 12.47 -17.19 -8.48
CA SER A 63 13.59 -16.47 -9.07
C SER A 63 13.97 -15.24 -8.22
N GLY A 64 13.50 -15.20 -6.98
CA GLY A 64 13.80 -14.13 -6.04
C GLY A 64 15.07 -14.41 -5.24
N GLU A 65 15.85 -13.38 -5.04
CA GLU A 65 16.96 -13.42 -4.10
C GLU A 65 16.43 -13.72 -2.70
N LYS A 66 17.13 -14.60 -1.97
CA LYS A 66 16.73 -14.94 -0.60
C LYS A 66 17.09 -13.80 0.32
N ILE A 67 16.15 -13.42 1.19
CA ILE A 67 16.39 -12.44 2.25
C ILE A 67 17.57 -12.91 3.10
N THR A 68 18.59 -12.09 3.21
CA THR A 68 19.83 -12.35 3.93
C THR A 68 19.75 -11.73 5.33
N LYS A 69 20.58 -12.18 6.26
CA LYS A 69 20.65 -11.57 7.61
C LYS A 69 20.99 -10.08 7.59
N LYS A 70 21.65 -9.60 6.53
CA LYS A 70 21.95 -8.17 6.35
C LYS A 70 20.71 -7.33 6.04
N ASP A 71 19.67 -7.93 5.48
CA ASP A 71 18.42 -7.25 5.10
C ASP A 71 17.44 -7.18 6.29
N MET A 72 17.69 -7.98 7.34
CA MET A 72 16.81 -8.08 8.52
C MET A 72 16.49 -6.74 9.18
N PRO A 73 17.44 -5.82 9.44
CA PRO A 73 17.12 -4.56 10.08
C PRO A 73 16.19 -3.69 9.21
N ASN A 74 16.36 -3.71 7.88
CA ASN A 74 15.49 -2.99 6.96
C ASN A 74 14.09 -3.62 6.92
N VAL A 75 14.00 -4.95 6.91
CA VAL A 75 12.72 -5.69 6.93
C VAL A 75 11.97 -5.41 8.23
N ILE A 76 12.65 -5.44 9.39
CA ILE A 76 12.05 -5.13 10.68
C ILE A 76 11.56 -3.68 10.71
N GLY A 77 12.38 -2.73 10.25
CA GLY A 77 12.00 -1.33 10.13
C GLY A 77 10.74 -1.13 9.27
N MET A 78 10.69 -1.81 8.12
CA MET A 78 9.53 -1.81 7.23
C MET A 78 8.27 -2.34 7.93
N ILE A 79 8.37 -3.47 8.63
CA ILE A 79 7.24 -4.07 9.36
C ILE A 79 6.72 -3.12 10.45
N ILE A 80 7.61 -2.49 11.21
CA ILE A 80 7.22 -1.54 12.27
C ILE A 80 6.48 -0.34 11.66
N LEU A 81 7.02 0.25 10.61
CA LEU A 81 6.39 1.38 9.93
C LEU A 81 5.05 0.99 9.31
N ASP A 82 4.96 -0.19 8.72
CA ASP A 82 3.75 -0.75 8.13
C ASP A 82 2.63 -1.00 9.16
N ILE A 83 2.99 -1.27 10.41
CA ILE A 83 2.02 -1.41 11.50
C ILE A 83 1.56 -0.04 12.01
N ILE A 84 2.50 0.88 12.21
CA ILE A 84 2.21 2.19 12.82
C ILE A 84 1.41 3.09 11.87
N ALA A 85 1.77 3.13 10.59
CA ALA A 85 1.17 4.05 9.61
C ALA A 85 -0.34 3.89 9.46
N PRO A 86 -0.92 2.68 9.26
CA PRO A 86 -2.36 2.53 9.14
C PRO A 86 -3.12 2.76 10.45
N ILE A 87 -2.51 2.49 11.59
CA ILE A 87 -3.10 2.82 12.89
C ILE A 87 -3.27 4.35 12.98
N LEU A 88 -2.21 5.10 12.70
CA LEU A 88 -2.27 6.57 12.69
C LEU A 88 -3.26 7.09 11.64
N LEU A 89 -3.31 6.47 10.46
CA LEU A 89 -4.28 6.82 9.42
C LEU A 89 -5.72 6.64 9.91
N MET A 90 -6.03 5.53 10.58
CA MET A 90 -7.38 5.27 11.10
C MET A 90 -7.76 6.25 12.22
N PHE A 91 -6.82 6.60 13.10
CA PHE A 91 -7.07 7.66 14.10
C PHE A 91 -7.29 9.02 13.44
N GLY A 92 -6.47 9.41 12.47
CA GLY A 92 -6.66 10.64 11.71
C GLY A 92 -7.97 10.68 10.93
N LEU A 93 -8.46 9.54 10.47
CA LEU A 93 -9.71 9.43 9.74
C LEU A 93 -10.94 9.59 10.64
N LEU A 94 -10.85 9.33 11.96
CA LEU A 94 -11.94 9.57 12.91
C LEU A 94 -12.39 11.01 12.90
N ASP A 95 -11.45 11.95 12.96
CA ASP A 95 -11.72 13.38 13.11
C ASP A 95 -11.74 14.14 11.78
N SER A 96 -11.41 13.46 10.67
CA SER A 96 -11.32 14.08 9.35
C SER A 96 -12.46 13.65 8.42
N ALA A 97 -12.80 14.51 7.46
CA ALA A 97 -13.62 14.09 6.34
C ALA A 97 -12.84 13.11 5.44
N SER A 98 -13.52 12.08 4.90
CA SER A 98 -12.88 11.08 4.02
C SER A 98 -12.25 11.70 2.77
N SER A 99 -12.80 12.82 2.29
CA SER A 99 -12.23 13.58 1.17
C SER A 99 -10.85 14.16 1.50
N ASN A 100 -10.68 14.74 2.69
CA ASN A 100 -9.39 15.28 3.13
C ASN A 100 -8.36 14.17 3.32
N ALA A 101 -8.75 13.05 3.92
CA ALA A 101 -7.88 11.88 4.08
C ALA A 101 -7.45 11.32 2.71
N SER A 102 -8.37 11.24 1.75
CA SER A 102 -8.05 10.79 0.38
C SER A 102 -7.08 11.74 -0.34
N LEU A 103 -7.24 13.06 -0.16
CA LEU A 103 -6.29 14.04 -0.71
C LEU A 103 -4.92 13.92 -0.07
N LEU A 104 -4.86 13.83 1.26
CA LEU A 104 -3.59 13.66 1.99
C LEU A 104 -2.87 12.37 1.61
N ASN A 105 -3.61 11.29 1.36
CA ASN A 105 -3.03 10.04 0.93
C ASN A 105 -2.30 10.15 -0.42
N ASN A 106 -2.75 11.03 -1.31
CA ASN A 106 -2.04 11.30 -2.57
C ASN A 106 -0.68 12.00 -2.35
N PHE A 107 -0.46 12.68 -1.22
CA PHE A 107 0.84 13.23 -0.86
C PHE A 107 1.89 12.16 -0.58
N GLU A 108 1.49 10.91 -0.35
CA GLU A 108 2.41 9.77 -0.26
C GLU A 108 3.32 9.68 -1.47
N ILE A 109 2.78 9.88 -2.68
CA ILE A 109 3.55 9.83 -3.92
C ILE A 109 4.63 10.92 -3.94
N VAL A 110 4.26 12.14 -3.52
CA VAL A 110 5.20 13.27 -3.44
C VAL A 110 6.28 13.00 -2.40
N CYS A 111 5.89 12.58 -1.19
CA CYS A 111 6.83 12.26 -0.10
C CYS A 111 7.79 11.13 -0.52
N THR A 112 7.29 10.08 -1.13
CA THR A 112 8.11 8.96 -1.62
C THR A 112 9.12 9.43 -2.67
N ALA A 113 8.70 10.28 -3.62
CA ALA A 113 9.59 10.84 -4.63
C ALA A 113 10.67 11.74 -4.02
N LEU A 114 10.33 12.54 -3.00
CA LEU A 114 11.28 13.38 -2.27
C LEU A 114 12.28 12.52 -1.48
N ILE A 115 11.83 11.49 -0.79
CA ILE A 115 12.70 10.56 -0.07
C ILE A 115 13.65 9.85 -1.04
N ALA A 116 13.15 9.36 -2.17
CA ALA A 116 13.98 8.74 -3.21
C ALA A 116 15.07 9.69 -3.70
N LEU A 117 14.74 10.97 -3.92
CA LEU A 117 15.68 11.98 -4.37
C LEU A 117 16.72 12.35 -3.29
N PHE A 118 16.29 12.65 -2.06
CA PHE A 118 17.18 13.21 -1.04
C PHE A 118 17.93 12.14 -0.25
N VAL A 119 17.27 11.02 0.08
CA VAL A 119 17.85 9.94 0.91
C VAL A 119 18.60 8.94 0.04
N PHE A 120 17.95 8.43 -1.01
CA PHE A 120 18.53 7.41 -1.90
C PHE A 120 19.33 8.00 -3.05
N LYS A 121 19.27 9.33 -3.25
CA LYS A 121 19.96 10.05 -4.35
C LYS A 121 19.61 9.48 -5.73
N GLU A 122 18.40 8.96 -5.87
CA GLU A 122 17.89 8.46 -7.14
C GLU A 122 17.54 9.61 -8.07
N VAL A 123 17.85 9.44 -9.37
CA VAL A 123 17.54 10.46 -10.37
C VAL A 123 16.08 10.29 -10.80
N VAL A 124 15.22 11.17 -10.30
CA VAL A 124 13.82 11.22 -10.73
C VAL A 124 13.75 11.85 -12.12
N SER A 125 13.25 11.14 -13.11
CA SER A 125 13.15 11.65 -14.48
C SER A 125 12.16 12.82 -14.58
N LYS A 126 12.41 13.76 -15.51
CA LYS A 126 11.51 14.90 -15.76
C LYS A 126 10.07 14.48 -16.07
N LYS A 127 9.88 13.33 -16.74
CA LYS A 127 8.56 12.77 -17.03
C LYS A 127 7.83 12.31 -15.77
N MET A 128 8.56 11.83 -14.78
CA MET A 128 8.01 11.39 -13.51
C MET A 128 7.57 12.57 -12.65
N TRP A 129 8.33 13.71 -12.69
CA TRP A 129 7.90 14.95 -12.03
C TRP A 129 6.62 15.56 -12.61
N ILE A 130 6.34 15.36 -13.88
CA ILE A 130 5.09 15.83 -14.53
C ILE A 130 3.92 14.91 -14.16
N ALA A 131 4.18 13.65 -13.83
CA ALA A 131 3.16 12.67 -13.48
C ALA A 131 2.75 12.68 -11.99
N ILE A 132 3.60 13.29 -11.13
CA ILE A 132 3.35 13.52 -9.70
C ILE A 132 2.58 14.82 -9.50
#